data_8ddf50bef77e3703b026d5cd15baca63
#
_entry.id   8ddf50bef77e3703b026d5cd15baca63
#
_cell.length_a   1.000
_cell.length_b   1.000
_cell.length_c   1.000
_cell.angle_alpha   90.00
_cell.angle_beta   90.00
_cell.angle_gamma   90.00
#
_symmetry.space_group_name_H-M   'P 1'
#
loop_
_entity.id
_entity.type
_entity.pdbx_description
1 polymer ?
#
loop_
_entity_poly.entity_id
_entity_poly.type
_entity_poly.pdbx_seq_one_letter_code
_entity_poly.pdbx_strand_id
1 'polypeptide(L)'
;MEKKPQNTAGDRKEDPAPQGSKWPDKTLVRYITRALVLLIVFAWALVNLDAVLRFLGKVLALFTPFLIGGAIAFLINVVLRPLECCWNKVCRKAPAKLVRPVCLTASTVLVLGILFAVVFMMIPSLRESGNEFIQNIPLYVEEIGRWWTGVVQFAAKYNIVLPEYTIDSDLLIEKLTALISDEGSGILTVTWGAATSVLSVLVDVLLGLVFALYLLAKKEVVAAHLKKLVVTVLPQKKAQRLLSIASLTNQTFTNFVSGQLTEAVIIGVLCFFGMLILGIPYAGAVSAFVAVTALVPILGAWIGGGLGAFLILLAEPGKALWFILFLLVLQQVEGNLIYPKVVGKSVGLPGLLVLMAVTIGGEAFGILGMLFSVPVCAVLHSLYLEFMKKASARH
;
A
#
# COMPACT_ATOMS: atom_id res chain seq x y z
N MET A 1 -41.35 44.14 -95.48
CA MET A 1 -42.72 44.21 -95.01
C MET A 1 -43.05 42.83 -94.48
N GLU A 2 -43.00 42.67 -93.12
CA GLU A 2 -43.60 41.49 -92.55
C GLU A 2 -43.91 41.73 -91.09
N LYS A 3 -45.13 41.53 -90.70
CA LYS A 3 -45.70 41.83 -89.42
C LYS A 3 -45.40 40.67 -88.44
N LYS A 4 -44.93 41.00 -87.29
CA LYS A 4 -44.74 40.12 -86.15
C LYS A 4 -46.07 40.01 -85.38
N PRO A 5 -46.54 38.84 -85.05
CA PRO A 5 -47.71 38.69 -84.11
C PRO A 5 -47.27 38.79 -82.63
N GLN A 6 -48.00 39.53 -81.88
CA GLN A 6 -47.93 39.62 -80.42
C GLN A 6 -48.42 38.31 -79.78
N ASN A 7 -47.66 37.75 -78.85
CA ASN A 7 -48.03 36.62 -78.09
C ASN A 7 -48.32 37.11 -76.63
N THR A 8 -49.58 37.02 -76.24
CA THR A 8 -50.07 37.33 -74.87
C THR A 8 -49.77 36.12 -73.96
N ALA A 9 -48.78 36.30 -73.11
CA ALA A 9 -48.48 35.33 -72.07
C ALA A 9 -49.47 35.46 -70.90
N GLY A 10 -50.27 34.38 -70.69
CA GLY A 10 -51.16 34.26 -69.56
C GLY A 10 -50.38 34.04 -68.24
N ASP A 11 -50.79 34.80 -67.30
CA ASP A 11 -50.34 34.78 -65.92
C ASP A 11 -50.71 33.44 -65.26
N ARG A 12 -49.76 32.45 -65.19
CA ARG A 12 -49.91 31.26 -64.36
C ARG A 12 -49.37 31.58 -62.98
N LYS A 13 -50.30 31.72 -62.03
CA LYS A 13 -49.98 31.63 -60.63
C LYS A 13 -49.30 30.29 -60.34
N GLU A 14 -48.04 30.33 -59.99
CA GLU A 14 -47.33 29.19 -59.43
C GLU A 14 -47.85 28.91 -58.04
N ASP A 15 -48.46 27.75 -57.82
CA ASP A 15 -48.82 27.22 -56.50
C ASP A 15 -47.55 27.09 -55.66
N PRO A 16 -47.54 27.48 -54.40
CA PRO A 16 -46.36 27.28 -53.52
C PRO A 16 -46.13 25.80 -53.36
N ALA A 17 -44.92 25.34 -53.70
CA ALA A 17 -44.45 23.99 -53.49
C ALA A 17 -44.71 23.51 -52.07
N PRO A 18 -45.11 22.27 -51.82
CA PRO A 18 -45.40 21.76 -50.51
C PRO A 18 -44.13 21.86 -49.66
N GLN A 19 -44.21 22.56 -48.52
CA GLN A 19 -43.15 22.66 -47.53
C GLN A 19 -42.73 21.23 -47.12
N GLY A 20 -41.56 20.81 -47.59
CA GLY A 20 -40.98 19.52 -47.27
C GLY A 20 -40.94 19.30 -45.77
N SER A 21 -41.50 18.17 -45.31
CA SER A 21 -41.48 17.71 -43.96
C SER A 21 -40.00 17.80 -43.45
N LYS A 22 -39.76 18.69 -42.46
CA LYS A 22 -38.47 18.78 -41.78
C LYS A 22 -38.31 17.50 -40.95
N TRP A 23 -37.85 16.44 -41.54
CA TRP A 23 -37.32 15.30 -40.82
C TRP A 23 -36.07 15.81 -40.11
N PRO A 24 -35.92 15.58 -38.78
CA PRO A 24 -34.77 16.04 -38.05
C PRO A 24 -33.49 15.45 -38.66
N ASP A 25 -32.51 16.31 -38.85
CA ASP A 25 -31.23 15.96 -39.44
C ASP A 25 -30.71 14.63 -38.85
N LYS A 26 -30.34 13.66 -39.71
CA LYS A 26 -29.85 12.33 -39.26
C LYS A 26 -28.73 12.41 -38.23
N THR A 27 -27.98 13.49 -38.26
CA THR A 27 -26.97 13.82 -37.27
C THR A 27 -27.57 14.19 -35.91
N LEU A 28 -28.63 15.01 -35.91
CA LEU A 28 -29.33 15.44 -34.71
C LEU A 28 -30.04 14.25 -34.02
N VAL A 29 -30.72 13.40 -34.80
CA VAL A 29 -31.32 12.14 -34.31
C VAL A 29 -30.27 11.25 -33.65
N ARG A 30 -29.10 11.10 -34.25
CA ARG A 30 -27.99 10.30 -33.70
C ARG A 30 -27.44 10.87 -32.38
N TYR A 31 -27.34 12.19 -32.25
CA TYR A 31 -26.93 12.83 -30.98
C TYR A 31 -27.98 12.67 -29.89
N ILE A 32 -29.26 12.88 -30.20
CA ILE A 32 -30.38 12.70 -29.27
C ILE A 32 -30.46 11.25 -28.81
N THR A 33 -30.37 10.28 -29.73
CA THR A 33 -30.39 8.85 -29.40
C THR A 33 -29.22 8.47 -28.49
N ARG A 34 -28.00 8.97 -28.76
CA ARG A 34 -26.83 8.74 -27.92
C ARG A 34 -26.98 9.37 -26.53
N ALA A 35 -27.50 10.60 -26.47
CA ALA A 35 -27.77 11.27 -25.18
C ALA A 35 -28.81 10.52 -24.37
N LEU A 36 -29.90 10.03 -25.02
CA LEU A 36 -30.97 9.29 -24.38
C LEU A 36 -30.48 7.92 -23.87
N VAL A 37 -29.69 7.19 -24.66
CA VAL A 37 -29.04 5.94 -24.24
C VAL A 37 -28.10 6.17 -23.04
N LEU A 38 -27.27 7.21 -23.09
CA LEU A 38 -26.40 7.57 -21.97
C LEU A 38 -27.20 7.90 -20.70
N LEU A 39 -28.31 8.62 -20.84
CA LEU A 39 -29.18 8.98 -19.71
C LEU A 39 -29.86 7.76 -19.10
N ILE A 40 -30.35 6.83 -19.95
CA ILE A 40 -30.94 5.55 -19.50
C ILE A 40 -29.91 4.70 -18.77
N VAL A 41 -28.68 4.56 -19.35
CA VAL A 41 -27.60 3.81 -18.72
C VAL A 41 -27.19 4.45 -17.39
N PHE A 42 -27.12 5.77 -17.34
CA PHE A 42 -26.79 6.51 -16.11
C PHE A 42 -27.88 6.35 -15.05
N ALA A 43 -29.17 6.47 -15.43
CA ALA A 43 -30.29 6.25 -14.52
C ALA A 43 -30.33 4.82 -14.00
N TRP A 44 -30.11 3.83 -14.89
CA TRP A 44 -30.00 2.43 -14.50
C TRP A 44 -28.84 2.18 -13.53
N ALA A 45 -27.68 2.79 -13.78
CA ALA A 45 -26.50 2.70 -12.91
C ALA A 45 -26.75 3.31 -11.53
N LEU A 46 -27.51 4.42 -11.45
CA LEU A 46 -27.89 5.03 -10.17
C LEU A 46 -28.85 4.15 -9.38
N VAL A 47 -29.83 3.55 -10.05
CA VAL A 47 -30.80 2.64 -9.39
C VAL A 47 -30.12 1.35 -8.92
N ASN A 48 -29.13 0.86 -9.68
CA ASN A 48 -28.38 -0.36 -9.36
C ASN A 48 -26.97 -0.09 -8.89
N LEU A 49 -26.77 0.98 -8.10
CA LEU A 49 -25.45 1.42 -7.66
C LEU A 49 -24.64 0.30 -7.01
N ASP A 50 -25.26 -0.52 -6.17
CA ASP A 50 -24.62 -1.67 -5.51
C ASP A 50 -24.12 -2.73 -6.51
N ALA A 51 -24.88 -2.99 -7.57
CA ALA A 51 -24.46 -3.94 -8.60
C ALA A 51 -23.29 -3.37 -9.42
N VAL A 52 -23.32 -2.08 -9.74
CA VAL A 52 -22.24 -1.38 -10.44
C VAL A 52 -20.97 -1.33 -9.60
N LEU A 53 -21.08 -1.00 -8.31
CA LEU A 53 -19.93 -0.97 -7.38
C LEU A 53 -19.34 -2.36 -7.19
N ARG A 54 -20.16 -3.40 -7.04
CA ARG A 54 -19.69 -4.80 -6.97
C ARG A 54 -19.00 -5.25 -8.25
N PHE A 55 -19.56 -4.88 -9.42
CA PHE A 55 -18.93 -5.19 -10.70
C PHE A 55 -17.59 -4.47 -10.85
N LEU A 56 -17.55 -3.17 -10.52
CA LEU A 56 -16.31 -2.38 -10.54
C LEU A 56 -15.27 -2.94 -9.58
N GLY A 57 -15.69 -3.34 -8.38
CA GLY A 57 -14.82 -4.02 -7.39
C GLY A 57 -14.24 -5.33 -7.94
N LYS A 58 -15.05 -6.17 -8.61
CA LYS A 58 -14.56 -7.39 -9.26
C LYS A 58 -13.57 -7.10 -10.39
N VAL A 59 -13.83 -6.09 -11.20
CA VAL A 59 -12.91 -5.66 -12.27
C VAL A 59 -11.59 -5.15 -11.67
N LEU A 60 -11.65 -4.34 -10.61
CA LEU A 60 -10.45 -3.87 -9.91
C LEU A 60 -9.67 -5.02 -9.27
N ALA A 61 -10.36 -6.01 -8.71
CA ALA A 61 -9.72 -7.20 -8.14
C ALA A 61 -8.91 -8.01 -9.17
N LEU A 62 -9.33 -8.05 -10.43
CA LEU A 62 -8.56 -8.67 -11.52
C LEU A 62 -7.19 -8.00 -11.75
N PHE A 63 -7.05 -6.72 -11.39
CA PHE A 63 -5.79 -6.00 -11.51
C PHE A 63 -4.89 -6.12 -10.28
N THR A 64 -5.39 -6.70 -9.18
CA THR A 64 -4.64 -6.84 -7.92
C THR A 64 -3.27 -7.52 -8.10
N PRO A 65 -3.12 -8.68 -8.79
CA PRO A 65 -1.81 -9.29 -8.98
C PRO A 65 -0.84 -8.41 -9.77
N PHE A 66 -1.34 -7.61 -10.73
CA PHE A 66 -0.52 -6.68 -11.50
C PHE A 66 -0.09 -5.47 -10.67
N LEU A 67 -0.95 -4.98 -9.77
CA LEU A 67 -0.60 -3.91 -8.82
C LEU A 67 0.43 -4.40 -7.81
N ILE A 68 0.24 -5.60 -7.26
CA ILE A 68 1.21 -6.29 -6.39
C ILE A 68 2.54 -6.45 -7.14
N GLY A 69 2.51 -6.95 -8.37
CA GLY A 69 3.69 -7.12 -9.18
C GLY A 69 4.39 -5.81 -9.53
N GLY A 70 3.64 -4.74 -9.80
CA GLY A 70 4.18 -3.39 -9.98
C GLY A 70 4.89 -2.89 -8.73
N ALA A 71 4.31 -3.11 -7.56
CA ALA A 71 4.88 -2.78 -6.26
C ALA A 71 6.18 -3.55 -5.99
N ILE A 72 6.15 -4.87 -6.16
CA ILE A 72 7.32 -5.75 -6.04
C ILE A 72 8.41 -5.33 -7.03
N ALA A 73 8.05 -5.06 -8.30
CA ALA A 73 8.98 -4.58 -9.30
C ALA A 73 9.66 -3.28 -8.86
N PHE A 74 8.90 -2.39 -8.24
CA PHE A 74 9.42 -1.12 -7.78
C PHE A 74 10.42 -1.30 -6.62
N LEU A 75 10.09 -2.14 -5.62
CA LEU A 75 10.98 -2.49 -4.51
C LEU A 75 12.27 -3.15 -5.03
N ILE A 76 12.15 -4.16 -5.87
CA ILE A 76 13.31 -4.84 -6.48
C ILE A 76 14.14 -3.87 -7.30
N ASN A 77 13.52 -2.95 -8.06
CA ASN A 77 14.24 -1.99 -8.90
C ASN A 77 15.08 -0.98 -8.09
N VAL A 78 14.67 -0.63 -6.87
CA VAL A 78 15.46 0.24 -5.98
C VAL A 78 16.73 -0.46 -5.52
N VAL A 79 16.67 -1.78 -5.25
CA VAL A 79 17.84 -2.61 -4.90
C VAL A 79 18.68 -2.95 -6.14
N LEU A 80 18.04 -3.16 -7.29
CA LEU A 80 18.68 -3.51 -8.55
C LEU A 80 19.62 -2.41 -9.05
N ARG A 81 19.20 -1.13 -8.98
CA ARG A 81 19.98 0.01 -9.50
C ARG A 81 21.38 0.12 -8.87
N PRO A 82 21.55 0.14 -7.52
CA PRO A 82 22.88 0.17 -6.92
C PRO A 82 23.70 -1.09 -7.25
N LEU A 83 23.08 -2.27 -7.33
CA LEU A 83 23.78 -3.50 -7.73
C LEU A 83 24.29 -3.42 -9.16
N GLU A 84 23.49 -2.94 -10.12
CA GLU A 84 23.94 -2.69 -11.50
C GLU A 84 25.10 -1.68 -11.54
N CYS A 85 25.02 -0.62 -10.73
CA CYS A 85 26.06 0.41 -10.65
C CYS A 85 27.37 -0.16 -10.07
N CYS A 86 27.29 -0.91 -8.97
CA CYS A 86 28.44 -1.59 -8.36
C CYS A 86 29.07 -2.61 -9.31
N TRP A 87 28.25 -3.43 -9.97
CA TRP A 87 28.72 -4.41 -10.93
C TRP A 87 29.50 -3.77 -12.08
N ASN A 88 28.95 -2.70 -12.67
CA ASN A 88 29.60 -1.97 -13.75
C ASN A 88 30.92 -1.30 -13.33
N LYS A 89 31.07 -0.96 -12.04
CA LYS A 89 32.34 -0.43 -11.50
C LYS A 89 33.38 -1.53 -11.26
N VAL A 90 32.96 -2.69 -10.75
CA VAL A 90 33.85 -3.79 -10.36
C VAL A 90 34.17 -4.69 -11.55
N CYS A 91 33.17 -5.03 -12.36
CA CYS A 91 33.30 -5.98 -13.48
C CYS A 91 33.24 -5.27 -14.84
N ARG A 92 34.20 -4.39 -15.11
CA ARG A 92 34.29 -3.58 -16.34
C ARG A 92 34.33 -4.38 -17.65
N LYS A 93 34.68 -5.69 -17.61
CA LYS A 93 34.80 -6.58 -18.77
C LYS A 93 33.62 -7.51 -19.00
N ALA A 94 32.59 -7.48 -18.13
CA ALA A 94 31.45 -8.38 -18.29
C ALA A 94 30.54 -7.95 -19.47
N PRO A 95 30.04 -8.89 -20.29
CA PRO A 95 29.14 -8.58 -21.38
C PRO A 95 27.84 -7.98 -20.85
N ALA A 96 27.48 -6.79 -21.33
CA ALA A 96 26.30 -6.02 -20.89
C ALA A 96 24.99 -6.83 -20.91
N LYS A 97 24.90 -7.86 -21.75
CA LYS A 97 23.75 -8.77 -21.85
C LYS A 97 23.55 -9.66 -20.61
N LEU A 98 24.63 -9.97 -19.85
CA LEU A 98 24.58 -10.81 -18.65
C LEU A 98 24.45 -10.02 -17.35
N VAL A 99 24.88 -8.75 -17.32
CA VAL A 99 24.84 -7.90 -16.13
C VAL A 99 23.40 -7.79 -15.58
N ARG A 100 22.47 -7.49 -16.45
CA ARG A 100 21.07 -7.27 -16.05
C ARG A 100 20.37 -8.51 -15.50
N PRO A 101 20.37 -9.70 -16.16
CA PRO A 101 19.73 -10.89 -15.59
C PRO A 101 20.38 -11.31 -14.27
N VAL A 102 21.72 -11.22 -14.15
CA VAL A 102 22.42 -11.58 -12.92
C VAL A 102 22.07 -10.60 -11.78
N CYS A 103 22.13 -9.29 -12.01
CA CYS A 103 21.75 -8.32 -10.99
C CYS A 103 20.26 -8.41 -10.62
N LEU A 104 19.38 -8.70 -11.58
CA LEU A 104 17.95 -8.91 -11.35
C LEU A 104 17.71 -10.14 -10.47
N THR A 105 18.35 -11.27 -10.77
CA THR A 105 18.25 -12.47 -9.95
C THR A 105 18.80 -12.22 -8.55
N ALA A 106 19.99 -11.61 -8.45
CA ALA A 106 20.62 -11.28 -7.16
C ALA A 106 19.74 -10.35 -6.31
N SER A 107 19.18 -9.28 -6.88
CA SER A 107 18.29 -8.37 -6.15
C SER A 107 16.98 -9.03 -5.73
N THR A 108 16.43 -9.90 -6.58
CA THR A 108 15.21 -10.67 -6.24
C THR A 108 15.48 -11.65 -5.11
N VAL A 109 16.57 -12.43 -5.19
CA VAL A 109 16.96 -13.36 -4.13
C VAL A 109 17.25 -12.63 -2.83
N LEU A 110 17.89 -11.45 -2.90
CA LEU A 110 18.16 -10.64 -1.72
C LEU A 110 16.86 -10.16 -1.04
N VAL A 111 15.93 -9.60 -1.80
CA VAL A 111 14.65 -9.08 -1.25
C VAL A 111 13.81 -10.21 -0.68
N LEU A 112 13.64 -11.31 -1.43
CA LEU A 112 12.89 -12.48 -0.95
C LEU A 112 13.61 -13.17 0.21
N GLY A 113 14.94 -13.23 0.18
CA GLY A 113 15.75 -13.81 1.26
C GLY A 113 15.60 -13.04 2.57
N ILE A 114 15.57 -11.70 2.53
CA ILE A 114 15.32 -10.87 3.71
C ILE A 114 13.91 -11.13 4.25
N LEU A 115 12.89 -11.10 3.41
CA LEU A 115 11.50 -11.36 3.85
C LEU A 115 11.37 -12.76 4.45
N PHE A 116 11.96 -13.77 3.82
CA PHE A 116 11.93 -15.15 4.32
C PHE A 116 12.70 -15.28 5.65
N ALA A 117 13.87 -14.64 5.77
CA ALA A 117 14.65 -14.64 7.00
C ALA A 117 13.88 -14.01 8.17
N VAL A 118 13.18 -12.89 7.94
CA VAL A 118 12.35 -12.25 8.97
C VAL A 118 11.22 -13.17 9.43
N VAL A 119 10.48 -13.77 8.49
CA VAL A 119 9.41 -14.72 8.82
C VAL A 119 9.97 -15.93 9.57
N PHE A 120 11.09 -16.48 9.09
CA PHE A 120 11.74 -17.66 9.70
C PHE A 120 12.28 -17.37 11.11
N MET A 121 12.71 -16.13 11.39
CA MET A 121 13.12 -15.70 12.73
C MET A 121 11.91 -15.46 13.67
N MET A 122 10.79 -14.97 13.13
CA MET A 122 9.60 -14.68 13.91
C MET A 122 8.88 -15.93 14.41
N ILE A 123 8.77 -16.98 13.57
CA ILE A 123 8.04 -18.20 13.92
C ILE A 123 8.60 -18.87 15.20
N PRO A 124 9.90 -19.15 15.34
CA PRO A 124 10.45 -19.73 16.56
C PRO A 124 10.31 -18.79 17.76
N SER A 125 10.52 -17.47 17.57
CA SER A 125 10.35 -16.50 18.66
C SER A 125 8.91 -16.45 19.20
N LEU A 126 7.91 -16.51 18.31
CA LEU A 126 6.50 -16.61 18.69
C LEU A 126 6.22 -17.90 19.48
N ARG A 127 6.76 -19.03 19.03
CA ARG A 127 6.56 -20.31 19.68
C ARG A 127 7.24 -20.34 21.07
N GLU A 128 8.46 -19.83 21.16
CA GLU A 128 9.22 -19.76 22.42
C GLU A 128 8.51 -18.85 23.42
N SER A 129 8.17 -17.61 23.01
CA SER A 129 7.40 -16.68 23.86
C SER A 129 6.05 -17.24 24.31
N GLY A 130 5.34 -17.96 23.41
CA GLY A 130 4.08 -18.60 23.75
C GLY A 130 4.25 -19.72 24.79
N ASN A 131 5.29 -20.55 24.64
CA ASN A 131 5.60 -21.61 25.61
C ASN A 131 6.01 -21.02 26.97
N GLU A 132 6.88 -20.00 26.99
CA GLU A 132 7.28 -19.29 28.20
C GLU A 132 6.07 -18.65 28.91
N PHE A 133 5.17 -18.04 28.14
CA PHE A 133 3.94 -17.48 28.69
C PHE A 133 3.10 -18.54 29.41
N ILE A 134 2.83 -19.68 28.75
CA ILE A 134 2.03 -20.77 29.36
C ILE A 134 2.69 -21.27 30.64
N GLN A 135 4.00 -21.47 30.66
CA GLN A 135 4.74 -21.94 31.83
C GLN A 135 4.72 -20.91 32.98
N ASN A 136 4.70 -19.63 32.67
CA ASN A 136 4.76 -18.55 33.61
C ASN A 136 3.37 -18.04 34.07
N ILE A 137 2.27 -18.54 33.50
CA ILE A 137 0.90 -18.16 33.92
C ILE A 137 0.70 -18.23 35.42
N PRO A 138 1.10 -19.31 36.15
CA PRO A 138 0.91 -19.39 37.59
C PRO A 138 1.61 -18.23 38.31
N LEU A 139 2.83 -17.90 37.91
CA LEU A 139 3.60 -16.80 38.51
C LEU A 139 2.91 -15.44 38.25
N TYR A 140 2.40 -15.22 37.02
CA TYR A 140 1.70 -13.97 36.70
C TYR A 140 0.40 -13.81 37.46
N VAL A 141 -0.35 -14.90 37.61
CA VAL A 141 -1.59 -14.90 38.46
C VAL A 141 -1.28 -14.56 39.90
N GLU A 142 -0.20 -15.15 40.44
CA GLU A 142 0.25 -14.84 41.81
C GLU A 142 0.71 -13.39 41.97
N GLU A 143 1.44 -12.84 41.00
CA GLU A 143 1.87 -11.43 41.01
C GLU A 143 0.70 -10.47 40.89
N ILE A 144 -0.25 -10.73 39.97
CA ILE A 144 -1.49 -9.94 39.84
C ILE A 144 -2.30 -10.01 41.12
N GLY A 145 -2.41 -11.19 41.75
CA GLY A 145 -3.07 -11.37 43.02
C GLY A 145 -2.43 -10.53 44.13
N ARG A 146 -1.11 -10.57 44.25
CA ARG A 146 -0.34 -9.73 45.19
C ARG A 146 -0.55 -8.24 44.97
N TRP A 147 -0.50 -7.83 43.71
CA TRP A 147 -0.73 -6.44 43.31
C TRP A 147 -2.17 -6.00 43.62
N TRP A 148 -3.17 -6.85 43.30
CA TRP A 148 -4.58 -6.62 43.65
C TRP A 148 -4.81 -6.50 45.15
N THR A 149 -4.22 -7.38 45.93
CA THR A 149 -4.28 -7.31 47.39
C THR A 149 -3.72 -5.97 47.91
N GLY A 150 -2.63 -5.49 47.34
CA GLY A 150 -2.07 -4.17 47.63
C GLY A 150 -3.03 -3.02 47.30
N VAL A 151 -3.72 -3.10 46.18
CA VAL A 151 -4.75 -2.12 45.76
C VAL A 151 -5.94 -2.16 46.71
N VAL A 152 -6.41 -3.34 47.09
CA VAL A 152 -7.51 -3.52 48.06
C VAL A 152 -7.15 -2.94 49.44
N GLN A 153 -5.92 -3.21 49.92
CA GLN A 153 -5.43 -2.64 51.18
C GLN A 153 -5.32 -1.12 51.14
N PHE A 154 -4.85 -0.58 50.01
CA PHE A 154 -4.78 0.86 49.81
C PHE A 154 -6.17 1.49 49.78
N ALA A 155 -7.12 0.88 49.05
CA ALA A 155 -8.52 1.34 48.99
C ALA A 155 -9.23 1.27 50.34
N ALA A 156 -8.99 0.21 51.13
CA ALA A 156 -9.51 0.05 52.48
C ALA A 156 -9.08 1.19 53.43
N LYS A 157 -7.87 1.75 53.22
CA LYS A 157 -7.39 2.93 53.96
C LYS A 157 -8.26 4.17 53.73
N TYR A 158 -8.98 4.20 52.61
CA TYR A 158 -9.91 5.29 52.28
C TYR A 158 -11.39 4.88 52.42
N ASN A 159 -11.69 3.81 53.13
CA ASN A 159 -13.05 3.25 53.34
C ASN A 159 -13.74 2.82 52.03
N ILE A 160 -12.97 2.47 50.98
CA ILE A 160 -13.48 1.94 49.72
C ILE A 160 -13.40 0.42 49.81
N VAL A 161 -14.56 -0.26 49.78
CA VAL A 161 -14.61 -1.72 49.74
C VAL A 161 -14.55 -2.19 48.31
N LEU A 162 -13.43 -2.83 47.92
CA LEU A 162 -13.27 -3.47 46.61
C LEU A 162 -13.54 -4.99 46.75
N PRO A 163 -14.12 -5.62 45.73
CA PRO A 163 -14.36 -7.06 45.75
C PRO A 163 -13.04 -7.85 45.78
N GLU A 164 -12.98 -8.92 46.55
CA GLU A 164 -11.89 -9.88 46.50
C GLU A 164 -12.03 -10.72 45.21
N TYR A 165 -11.08 -10.59 44.32
CA TYR A 165 -10.97 -11.41 43.10
C TYR A 165 -9.92 -12.50 43.33
N THR A 166 -10.33 -13.75 43.25
CA THR A 166 -9.44 -14.91 43.15
C THR A 166 -9.42 -15.36 41.68
N ILE A 167 -8.29 -15.22 41.03
CA ILE A 167 -8.11 -15.73 39.68
C ILE A 167 -7.64 -17.17 39.81
N ASP A 168 -8.44 -18.10 39.30
CA ASP A 168 -8.08 -19.53 39.28
C ASP A 168 -7.09 -19.76 38.11
N SER A 169 -5.83 -19.98 38.48
CA SER A 169 -4.74 -20.22 37.49
C SER A 169 -4.97 -21.49 36.70
N ASP A 170 -5.54 -22.53 37.30
CA ASP A 170 -5.71 -23.82 36.65
C ASP A 170 -6.80 -23.74 35.59
N LEU A 171 -7.89 -23.02 35.88
CA LEU A 171 -8.96 -22.77 34.91
C LEU A 171 -8.49 -21.84 33.74
N LEU A 172 -7.57 -20.93 34.02
CA LEU A 172 -6.98 -20.06 33.01
C LEU A 172 -6.03 -20.84 32.09
N ILE A 173 -5.19 -21.70 32.67
CA ILE A 173 -4.28 -22.60 31.96
C ILE A 173 -5.09 -23.57 31.11
N GLU A 174 -6.13 -24.20 31.67
CA GLU A 174 -7.01 -25.13 30.97
C GLU A 174 -7.68 -24.45 29.76
N LYS A 175 -8.24 -23.25 29.92
CA LYS A 175 -8.86 -22.51 28.82
C LYS A 175 -7.86 -22.05 27.77
N LEU A 176 -6.67 -21.60 28.17
CA LEU A 176 -5.65 -21.16 27.24
C LEU A 176 -5.01 -22.34 26.50
N THR A 177 -4.72 -23.42 27.20
CA THR A 177 -4.27 -24.67 26.57
C THR A 177 -5.35 -25.28 25.69
N ALA A 178 -6.61 -25.22 26.06
CA ALA A 178 -7.71 -25.65 25.20
C ALA A 178 -7.79 -24.79 23.92
N LEU A 179 -7.59 -23.45 24.01
CA LEU A 179 -7.53 -22.59 22.83
C LEU A 179 -6.35 -22.89 21.91
N ILE A 180 -5.23 -23.38 22.47
CA ILE A 180 -4.00 -23.69 21.70
C ILE A 180 -3.97 -25.15 21.25
N SER A 181 -4.54 -26.08 22.07
CA SER A 181 -4.49 -27.53 21.87
C SER A 181 -5.78 -28.13 21.34
N ASP A 182 -6.83 -27.31 21.09
CA ASP A 182 -8.12 -27.86 20.65
C ASP A 182 -7.99 -28.54 19.30
N GLU A 183 -7.69 -29.84 19.39
CA GLU A 183 -7.42 -30.78 18.29
C GLU A 183 -8.63 -31.00 17.36
N GLY A 184 -9.69 -30.26 17.48
CA GLY A 184 -10.85 -30.79 16.79
C GLY A 184 -11.75 -29.84 16.02
N SER A 185 -12.07 -28.63 16.42
CA SER A 185 -13.18 -27.97 15.74
C SER A 185 -13.06 -26.46 15.54
N GLY A 186 -12.40 -25.72 16.43
CA GLY A 186 -12.26 -24.25 16.31
C GLY A 186 -11.08 -23.84 15.44
N ILE A 187 -9.89 -24.41 15.72
CA ILE A 187 -8.66 -24.05 15.00
C ILE A 187 -8.66 -24.63 13.58
N LEU A 188 -9.22 -25.84 13.35
CA LEU A 188 -9.27 -26.41 12.00
C LEU A 188 -10.16 -25.59 11.06
N THR A 189 -11.27 -25.05 11.48
CA THR A 189 -12.11 -24.17 10.67
C THR A 189 -11.46 -22.80 10.46
N VAL A 190 -10.84 -22.24 11.49
CA VAL A 190 -10.04 -21.01 11.40
C VAL A 190 -8.77 -21.27 10.58
N THR A 191 -8.09 -22.42 10.78
CA THR A 191 -6.88 -22.80 10.04
C THR A 191 -7.18 -23.10 8.59
N TRP A 192 -8.32 -23.75 8.27
CA TRP A 192 -8.70 -24.02 6.87
C TRP A 192 -9.09 -22.72 6.14
N GLY A 193 -9.85 -21.83 6.78
CA GLY A 193 -10.14 -20.48 6.27
C GLY A 193 -8.88 -19.63 6.15
N ALA A 194 -7.98 -19.70 7.13
CA ALA A 194 -6.68 -19.05 7.07
C ALA A 194 -5.78 -19.66 5.99
N ALA A 195 -5.73 -20.99 5.87
CA ALA A 195 -4.93 -21.68 4.85
C ALA A 195 -5.39 -21.34 3.42
N THR A 196 -6.69 -21.28 3.16
CA THR A 196 -7.22 -20.85 1.86
C THR A 196 -6.95 -19.37 1.57
N SER A 197 -7.02 -18.53 2.60
CA SER A 197 -6.66 -17.10 2.49
C SER A 197 -5.17 -16.92 2.25
N VAL A 198 -4.31 -17.67 2.95
CA VAL A 198 -2.85 -17.67 2.73
C VAL A 198 -2.52 -18.20 1.35
N LEU A 199 -3.20 -19.24 0.88
CA LEU A 199 -2.98 -19.80 -0.45
C LEU A 199 -3.34 -18.80 -1.55
N SER A 200 -4.46 -18.07 -1.41
CA SER A 200 -4.85 -17.03 -2.37
C SER A 200 -3.84 -15.88 -2.42
N VAL A 201 -3.38 -15.41 -1.25
CA VAL A 201 -2.34 -14.38 -1.15
C VAL A 201 -1.03 -14.87 -1.76
N LEU A 202 -0.64 -16.15 -1.51
CA LEU A 202 0.55 -16.76 -2.11
C LEU A 202 0.46 -16.79 -3.65
N VAL A 203 -0.69 -17.15 -4.21
CA VAL A 203 -0.91 -17.16 -5.66
C VAL A 203 -0.80 -15.75 -6.23
N ASP A 204 -1.42 -14.76 -5.60
CA ASP A 204 -1.36 -13.36 -6.02
C ASP A 204 0.06 -12.80 -5.95
N VAL A 205 0.80 -13.11 -4.89
CA VAL A 205 2.21 -12.70 -4.73
C VAL A 205 3.09 -13.40 -5.75
N LEU A 206 2.88 -14.70 -6.02
CA LEU A 206 3.64 -15.46 -7.03
C LEU A 206 3.39 -14.90 -8.44
N LEU A 207 2.13 -14.67 -8.81
CA LEU A 207 1.77 -14.05 -10.09
C LEU A 207 2.34 -12.63 -10.17
N GLY A 208 2.24 -11.86 -9.09
CA GLY A 208 2.83 -10.54 -8.96
C GLY A 208 4.35 -10.56 -9.14
N LEU A 209 5.04 -11.52 -8.52
CA LEU A 209 6.48 -11.69 -8.66
C LEU A 209 6.89 -12.02 -10.10
N VAL A 210 6.20 -12.96 -10.75
CA VAL A 210 6.45 -13.29 -12.16
C VAL A 210 6.26 -12.06 -13.04
N PHE A 211 5.18 -11.30 -12.83
CA PHE A 211 4.93 -10.06 -13.53
C PHE A 211 6.02 -9.01 -13.26
N ALA A 212 6.45 -8.86 -12.00
CA ALA A 212 7.52 -7.95 -11.59
C ALA A 212 8.83 -8.26 -12.31
N LEU A 213 9.23 -9.52 -12.33
CA LEU A 213 10.45 -9.98 -13.00
C LEU A 213 10.39 -9.72 -14.51
N TYR A 214 9.25 -10.02 -15.13
CA TYR A 214 9.06 -9.76 -16.56
C TYR A 214 9.10 -8.26 -16.88
N LEU A 215 8.43 -7.44 -16.06
CA LEU A 215 8.42 -5.99 -16.19
C LEU A 215 9.83 -5.41 -16.05
N LEU A 216 10.59 -5.84 -15.04
CA LEU A 216 11.96 -5.38 -14.80
C LEU A 216 12.93 -5.85 -15.89
N ALA A 217 12.80 -7.09 -16.36
CA ALA A 217 13.63 -7.61 -17.44
C ALA A 217 13.46 -6.80 -18.73
N LYS A 218 12.25 -6.29 -19.00
CA LYS A 218 11.90 -5.57 -20.23
C LYS A 218 11.49 -4.11 -20.00
N LYS A 219 11.82 -3.50 -18.85
CA LYS A 219 11.38 -2.14 -18.48
C LYS A 219 11.65 -1.08 -19.54
N GLU A 220 12.80 -1.15 -20.23
CA GLU A 220 13.19 -0.17 -21.25
C GLU A 220 12.38 -0.33 -22.53
N VAL A 221 12.11 -1.58 -22.92
CA VAL A 221 11.29 -1.88 -24.11
C VAL A 221 9.85 -1.42 -23.86
N VAL A 222 9.29 -1.74 -22.70
CA VAL A 222 7.94 -1.30 -22.29
C VAL A 222 7.86 0.22 -22.26
N ALA A 223 8.82 0.88 -21.62
CA ALA A 223 8.87 2.35 -21.56
C ALA A 223 8.98 2.99 -22.94
N ALA A 224 9.80 2.43 -23.85
CA ALA A 224 9.93 2.91 -25.22
C ALA A 224 8.63 2.77 -26.02
N HIS A 225 7.93 1.63 -25.89
CA HIS A 225 6.65 1.41 -26.55
C HIS A 225 5.56 2.36 -26.04
N LEU A 226 5.45 2.52 -24.69
CA LEU A 226 4.52 3.46 -24.09
C LEU A 226 4.80 4.91 -24.52
N LYS A 227 6.07 5.31 -24.53
CA LYS A 227 6.47 6.65 -25.02
C LYS A 227 6.07 6.84 -26.48
N LYS A 228 6.34 5.84 -27.35
CA LYS A 228 5.97 5.88 -28.77
C LYS A 228 4.45 5.99 -28.93
N LEU A 229 3.67 5.19 -28.19
CA LEU A 229 2.20 5.23 -28.20
C LEU A 229 1.69 6.63 -27.84
N VAL A 230 2.18 7.21 -26.73
CA VAL A 230 1.78 8.53 -26.24
C VAL A 230 2.06 9.61 -27.29
N VAL A 231 3.24 9.59 -27.92
CA VAL A 231 3.63 10.58 -28.93
C VAL A 231 2.85 10.41 -30.24
N THR A 232 2.41 9.17 -30.56
CA THR A 232 1.65 8.90 -31.80
C THR A 232 0.18 9.26 -31.68
N VAL A 233 -0.43 9.00 -30.46
CA VAL A 233 -1.88 9.17 -30.25
C VAL A 233 -2.24 10.60 -29.84
N LEU A 234 -1.37 11.29 -29.10
CA LEU A 234 -1.66 12.60 -28.52
C LEU A 234 -0.99 13.74 -29.28
N PRO A 235 -1.65 14.92 -29.37
CA PRO A 235 -1.00 16.13 -29.89
C PRO A 235 0.28 16.44 -29.09
N GLN A 236 1.31 16.95 -29.77
CA GLN A 236 2.66 17.13 -29.25
C GLN A 236 2.70 17.82 -27.85
N LYS A 237 1.91 18.89 -27.65
CA LYS A 237 1.84 19.60 -26.36
C LYS A 237 1.29 18.71 -25.23
N LYS A 238 0.27 17.91 -25.52
CA LYS A 238 -0.32 16.98 -24.52
C LYS A 238 0.60 15.79 -24.26
N ALA A 239 1.26 15.25 -25.30
CA ALA A 239 2.23 14.16 -25.18
C ALA A 239 3.42 14.57 -24.31
N GLN A 240 4.02 15.74 -24.54
CA GLN A 240 5.12 16.26 -23.71
C GLN A 240 4.70 16.45 -22.25
N ARG A 241 3.51 16.99 -21.99
CA ARG A 241 2.99 17.16 -20.64
C ARG A 241 2.80 15.80 -19.94
N LEU A 242 2.22 14.81 -20.61
CA LEU A 242 2.02 13.46 -20.04
C LEU A 242 3.36 12.79 -19.73
N LEU A 243 4.35 12.91 -20.61
CA LEU A 243 5.69 12.37 -20.38
C LEU A 243 6.41 13.07 -19.21
N SER A 244 6.21 14.38 -19.06
CA SER A 244 6.74 15.14 -17.91
C SER A 244 6.12 14.66 -16.61
N ILE A 245 4.80 14.45 -16.57
CA ILE A 245 4.10 13.90 -15.40
C ILE A 245 4.59 12.49 -15.09
N ALA A 246 4.74 11.63 -16.09
CA ALA A 246 5.26 10.26 -15.91
C ALA A 246 6.70 10.27 -15.36
N SER A 247 7.55 11.19 -15.81
CA SER A 247 8.90 11.37 -15.30
C SER A 247 8.90 11.83 -13.84
N LEU A 248 8.07 12.84 -13.52
CA LEU A 248 7.88 13.31 -12.13
C LEU A 248 7.41 12.17 -11.22
N THR A 249 6.39 11.42 -11.66
CA THR A 249 5.88 10.25 -10.92
C THR A 249 6.98 9.24 -10.65
N ASN A 250 7.70 8.81 -11.68
CA ASN A 250 8.80 7.84 -11.53
C ASN A 250 9.88 8.35 -10.56
N GLN A 251 10.24 9.62 -10.63
CA GLN A 251 11.22 10.22 -9.73
C GLN A 251 10.72 10.27 -8.29
N THR A 252 9.49 10.74 -8.07
CA THR A 252 8.87 10.82 -6.73
C THR A 252 8.77 9.45 -6.08
N PHE A 253 8.29 8.45 -6.82
CA PHE A 253 8.21 7.08 -6.34
C PHE A 253 9.60 6.49 -6.02
N THR A 254 10.58 6.67 -6.91
CA THR A 254 11.95 6.17 -6.69
C THR A 254 12.56 6.78 -5.43
N ASN A 255 12.45 8.09 -5.28
CA ASN A 255 12.99 8.79 -4.12
C ASN A 255 12.31 8.38 -2.82
N PHE A 256 10.97 8.26 -2.84
CA PHE A 256 10.19 7.81 -1.70
C PHE A 256 10.57 6.39 -1.26
N VAL A 257 10.53 5.43 -2.17
CA VAL A 257 10.83 4.02 -1.82
C VAL A 257 12.29 3.85 -1.41
N SER A 258 13.23 4.57 -2.04
CA SER A 258 14.64 4.55 -1.60
C SER A 258 14.79 5.16 -0.20
N GLY A 259 14.10 6.25 0.08
CA GLY A 259 14.07 6.85 1.41
C GLY A 259 13.50 5.89 2.45
N GLN A 260 12.36 5.28 2.15
CA GLN A 260 11.68 4.35 3.05
C GLN A 260 12.50 3.10 3.34
N LEU A 261 13.17 2.52 2.32
CA LEU A 261 14.10 1.40 2.52
C LEU A 261 15.30 1.79 3.39
N THR A 262 15.84 2.98 3.18
CA THR A 262 16.97 3.49 3.98
C THR A 262 16.55 3.70 5.44
N GLU A 263 15.38 4.29 5.65
CA GLU A 263 14.78 4.48 6.98
C GLU A 263 14.56 3.14 7.68
N ALA A 264 13.93 2.18 7.00
CA ALA A 264 13.66 0.85 7.53
C ALA A 264 14.95 0.16 8.04
N VAL A 265 16.03 0.25 7.27
CA VAL A 265 17.34 -0.29 7.68
C VAL A 265 17.88 0.44 8.91
N ILE A 266 17.82 1.78 8.93
CA ILE A 266 18.31 2.58 10.07
C ILE A 266 17.53 2.24 11.34
N ILE A 267 16.19 2.20 11.26
CA ILE A 267 15.33 1.89 12.41
C ILE A 267 15.56 0.46 12.90
N GLY A 268 15.67 -0.52 11.98
CA GLY A 268 15.99 -1.90 12.34
C GLY A 268 17.32 -2.02 13.07
N VAL A 269 18.35 -1.37 12.58
CA VAL A 269 19.70 -1.37 13.21
C VAL A 269 19.66 -0.70 14.58
N LEU A 270 19.03 0.47 14.70
CA LEU A 270 18.89 1.17 15.98
C LEU A 270 18.07 0.38 16.98
N CYS A 271 16.98 -0.25 16.53
CA CYS A 271 16.14 -1.12 17.35
C CYS A 271 16.97 -2.32 17.86
N PHE A 272 17.70 -2.99 16.98
CA PHE A 272 18.53 -4.14 17.33
C PHE A 272 19.57 -3.80 18.40
N PHE A 273 20.39 -2.79 18.16
CA PHE A 273 21.42 -2.39 19.13
C PHE A 273 20.84 -1.82 20.42
N GLY A 274 19.73 -1.07 20.35
CA GLY A 274 19.06 -0.55 21.53
C GLY A 274 18.52 -1.68 22.42
N MET A 275 17.89 -2.68 21.82
CA MET A 275 17.41 -3.86 22.55
C MET A 275 18.57 -4.66 23.15
N LEU A 276 19.69 -4.83 22.44
CA LEU A 276 20.88 -5.50 22.96
C LEU A 276 21.46 -4.77 24.17
N ILE A 277 21.59 -3.45 24.10
CA ILE A 277 22.14 -2.63 25.22
C ILE A 277 21.25 -2.73 26.47
N LEU A 278 19.91 -2.77 26.25
CA LEU A 278 18.94 -2.89 27.35
C LEU A 278 18.72 -4.34 27.82
N GLY A 279 19.39 -5.32 27.20
CA GLY A 279 19.25 -6.74 27.51
C GLY A 279 17.82 -7.27 27.28
N ILE A 280 17.10 -6.71 26.28
CA ILE A 280 15.72 -7.09 25.94
C ILE A 280 15.77 -8.36 25.07
N PRO A 281 14.93 -9.40 25.36
CA PRO A 281 14.93 -10.62 24.60
C PRO A 281 14.42 -10.44 23.18
N TYR A 282 14.66 -11.41 22.29
CA TYR A 282 14.21 -11.44 20.89
C TYR A 282 14.69 -10.27 20.03
N ALA A 283 15.80 -9.61 20.39
CA ALA A 283 16.31 -8.42 19.70
C ALA A 283 16.39 -8.60 18.18
N GLY A 284 16.89 -9.75 17.70
CA GLY A 284 17.01 -10.04 16.27
C GLY A 284 15.66 -10.12 15.56
N ALA A 285 14.72 -10.88 16.11
CA ALA A 285 13.40 -11.09 15.50
C ALA A 285 12.57 -9.80 15.52
N VAL A 286 12.49 -9.15 16.69
CA VAL A 286 11.69 -7.92 16.86
C VAL A 286 12.23 -6.78 16.00
N SER A 287 13.55 -6.54 16.01
CA SER A 287 14.13 -5.47 15.21
C SER A 287 14.01 -5.70 13.70
N ALA A 288 14.17 -6.95 13.25
CA ALA A 288 13.96 -7.31 11.87
C ALA A 288 12.49 -7.13 11.44
N PHE A 289 11.55 -7.48 12.31
CA PHE A 289 10.12 -7.26 12.05
C PHE A 289 9.77 -5.78 12.05
N VAL A 290 10.27 -5.00 13.00
CA VAL A 290 10.14 -3.53 13.04
C VAL A 290 10.69 -2.91 11.76
N ALA A 291 11.85 -3.37 11.26
CA ALA A 291 12.43 -2.89 10.01
C ALA A 291 11.53 -3.16 8.80
N VAL A 292 10.96 -4.36 8.69
CA VAL A 292 10.07 -4.70 7.56
C VAL A 292 8.75 -3.94 7.65
N THR A 293 8.15 -3.85 8.83
CA THR A 293 6.90 -3.10 9.00
C THR A 293 7.11 -1.60 8.82
N ALA A 294 8.27 -1.03 9.18
CA ALA A 294 8.63 0.38 8.97
C ALA A 294 8.60 0.80 7.49
N LEU A 295 8.54 -0.15 6.53
CA LEU A 295 8.27 0.19 5.13
C LEU A 295 6.91 0.86 4.93
N VAL A 296 5.95 0.66 5.85
CA VAL A 296 4.67 1.36 5.86
C VAL A 296 4.81 2.62 6.71
N PRO A 297 4.73 3.82 6.11
CA PRO A 297 4.95 5.07 6.84
C PRO A 297 4.00 5.24 8.02
N ILE A 298 4.49 5.76 9.12
CA ILE A 298 3.75 6.05 10.36
C ILE A 298 3.26 4.78 11.07
N LEU A 299 2.55 3.89 10.38
CA LEU A 299 1.92 2.70 10.99
C LEU A 299 2.91 1.54 11.21
N GLY A 300 3.93 1.43 10.37
CA GLY A 300 4.81 0.26 10.37
C GLY A 300 5.55 0.05 11.68
N ALA A 301 6.14 1.10 12.23
CA ALA A 301 6.85 1.04 13.49
C ALA A 301 5.94 0.74 14.69
N TRP A 302 4.68 1.23 14.66
CA TRP A 302 3.68 0.91 15.68
C TRP A 302 3.22 -0.55 15.60
N ILE A 303 3.00 -1.08 14.39
CA ILE A 303 2.64 -2.49 14.19
C ILE A 303 3.79 -3.39 14.63
N GLY A 304 5.01 -3.09 14.16
CA GLY A 304 6.19 -3.87 14.52
C GLY A 304 6.54 -3.79 16.00
N GLY A 305 6.48 -2.59 16.55
CA GLY A 305 6.72 -2.35 17.97
C GLY A 305 5.64 -2.96 18.87
N GLY A 306 4.37 -2.88 18.47
CA GLY A 306 3.26 -3.49 19.20
C GLY A 306 3.37 -5.01 19.28
N LEU A 307 3.68 -5.66 18.15
CA LEU A 307 3.93 -7.12 18.15
C LEU A 307 5.19 -7.46 18.94
N GLY A 308 6.26 -6.67 18.81
CA GLY A 308 7.48 -6.84 19.63
C GLY A 308 7.20 -6.69 21.12
N ALA A 309 6.45 -5.67 21.52
CA ALA A 309 6.04 -5.47 22.90
C ALA A 309 5.21 -6.65 23.43
N PHE A 310 4.31 -7.17 22.60
CA PHE A 310 3.50 -8.34 22.93
C PHE A 310 4.38 -9.59 23.14
N LEU A 311 5.32 -9.87 22.25
CA LEU A 311 6.26 -11.00 22.40
C LEU A 311 7.08 -10.90 23.69
N ILE A 312 7.62 -9.72 23.99
CA ILE A 312 8.43 -9.48 25.17
C ILE A 312 7.57 -9.56 26.43
N LEU A 313 6.32 -9.07 26.38
CA LEU A 313 5.37 -9.18 27.50
C LEU A 313 5.07 -10.62 27.87
N LEU A 314 4.97 -11.52 26.87
CA LEU A 314 4.73 -12.94 27.10
C LEU A 314 5.93 -13.63 27.78
N ALA A 315 7.15 -13.24 27.42
CA ALA A 315 8.37 -13.84 27.94
C ALA A 315 8.81 -13.18 29.27
N GLU A 316 9.00 -11.87 29.27
CA GLU A 316 9.51 -11.09 30.40
C GLU A 316 8.71 -9.78 30.57
N PRO A 317 7.61 -9.78 31.33
CA PRO A 317 6.74 -8.60 31.49
C PRO A 317 7.45 -7.34 31.98
N GLY A 318 8.43 -7.49 32.86
CA GLY A 318 9.22 -6.38 33.37
C GLY A 318 10.05 -5.68 32.27
N LYS A 319 10.54 -6.42 31.28
CA LYS A 319 11.28 -5.87 30.16
C LYS A 319 10.38 -5.28 29.07
N ALA A 320 9.11 -5.70 29.00
CA ALA A 320 8.15 -5.12 28.04
C ALA A 320 7.96 -3.61 28.27
N LEU A 321 7.89 -3.16 29.54
CA LEU A 321 7.80 -1.75 29.87
C LEU A 321 9.06 -0.97 29.36
N TRP A 322 10.24 -1.52 29.60
CA TRP A 322 11.50 -0.93 29.10
C TRP A 322 11.56 -0.88 27.59
N PHE A 323 11.05 -1.92 26.92
CA PHE A 323 10.95 -1.93 25.46
C PHE A 323 9.99 -0.84 24.94
N ILE A 324 8.82 -0.68 25.56
CA ILE A 324 7.86 0.37 25.18
C ILE A 324 8.49 1.75 25.37
N LEU A 325 9.14 2.02 26.50
CA LEU A 325 9.83 3.29 26.73
C LEU A 325 10.94 3.53 25.69
N PHE A 326 11.74 2.50 25.42
CA PHE A 326 12.77 2.56 24.38
C PHE A 326 12.16 2.84 23.01
N LEU A 327 11.07 2.14 22.64
CA LEU A 327 10.37 2.33 21.37
C LEU A 327 9.84 3.76 21.23
N LEU A 328 9.25 4.32 22.29
CA LEU A 328 8.79 5.72 22.28
C LEU A 328 9.95 6.69 22.03
N VAL A 329 11.10 6.49 22.64
CA VAL A 329 12.30 7.31 22.38
C VAL A 329 12.79 7.12 20.94
N LEU A 330 12.83 5.87 20.47
CA LEU A 330 13.23 5.56 19.10
C LEU A 330 12.29 6.24 18.08
N GLN A 331 10.98 6.24 18.34
CA GLN A 331 9.98 6.91 17.49
C GLN A 331 10.14 8.44 17.50
N GLN A 332 10.53 9.03 18.63
CA GLN A 332 10.84 10.46 18.67
C GLN A 332 12.10 10.80 17.85
N VAL A 333 13.12 9.95 17.92
CA VAL A 333 14.33 10.11 17.09
C VAL A 333 14.01 9.91 15.60
N GLU A 334 13.21 8.92 15.27
CA GLU A 334 12.73 8.68 13.91
C GLU A 334 12.00 9.91 13.37
N GLY A 335 10.90 10.31 14.02
CA GLY A 335 10.01 11.37 13.54
C GLY A 335 10.67 12.75 13.44
N ASN A 336 11.58 13.08 14.37
CA ASN A 336 12.19 14.40 14.43
C ASN A 336 13.55 14.51 13.73
N LEU A 337 14.29 13.41 13.61
CA LEU A 337 15.66 13.43 13.10
C LEU A 337 15.85 12.61 11.82
N ILE A 338 15.37 11.37 11.79
CA ILE A 338 15.62 10.42 10.69
C ILE A 338 14.67 10.69 9.52
N TYR A 339 13.36 10.65 9.77
CA TYR A 339 12.33 10.81 8.75
C TYR A 339 12.50 12.11 7.93
N PRO A 340 12.67 13.30 8.52
CA PRO A 340 12.85 14.53 7.75
C PRO A 340 14.10 14.55 6.86
N LYS A 341 15.16 13.85 7.29
CA LYS A 341 16.42 13.81 6.54
C LYS A 341 16.40 12.79 5.43
N VAL A 342 15.77 11.63 5.64
CA VAL A 342 15.81 10.47 4.75
C VAL A 342 14.65 10.48 3.77
N VAL A 343 13.43 10.65 4.26
CA VAL A 343 12.19 10.59 3.48
C VAL A 343 11.59 11.98 3.20
N GLY A 344 11.60 12.86 4.19
CA GLY A 344 10.86 14.13 4.14
C GLY A 344 11.25 15.05 2.99
N LYS A 345 12.54 15.12 2.63
CA LYS A 345 13.01 15.90 1.45
C LYS A 345 12.52 15.34 0.12
N SER A 346 12.19 14.07 0.08
CA SER A 346 11.80 13.36 -1.15
C SER A 346 10.32 13.49 -1.49
N VAL A 347 9.48 13.77 -0.48
CA VAL A 347 8.01 13.75 -0.62
C VAL A 347 7.42 15.15 -0.56
N GLY A 348 7.98 16.05 0.26
CA GLY A 348 7.54 17.45 0.38
C GLY A 348 6.08 17.63 0.82
N LEU A 349 5.48 16.60 1.46
CA LEU A 349 4.10 16.61 1.93
C LEU A 349 4.02 17.02 3.41
N PRO A 350 3.03 17.83 3.80
CA PRO A 350 2.66 17.97 5.20
C PRO A 350 2.24 16.65 5.81
N GLY A 351 2.60 16.40 7.09
CA GLY A 351 2.31 15.14 7.79
C GLY A 351 0.83 14.73 7.77
N LEU A 352 -0.09 15.71 7.83
CA LEU A 352 -1.54 15.48 7.71
C LEU A 352 -1.90 14.80 6.37
N LEU A 353 -1.31 15.24 5.25
CA LEU A 353 -1.57 14.64 3.95
C LEU A 353 -0.98 13.24 3.84
N VAL A 354 0.15 12.98 4.52
CA VAL A 354 0.72 11.63 4.61
C VAL A 354 -0.23 10.70 5.37
N LEU A 355 -0.74 11.13 6.53
CA LEU A 355 -1.70 10.36 7.32
C LEU A 355 -2.98 10.07 6.53
N MET A 356 -3.56 11.07 5.88
CA MET A 356 -4.75 10.89 5.02
C MET A 356 -4.48 9.92 3.88
N ALA A 357 -3.34 10.05 3.20
CA ALA A 357 -2.97 9.17 2.11
C ALA A 357 -2.84 7.71 2.57
N VAL A 358 -2.17 7.48 3.70
CA VAL A 358 -1.98 6.12 4.27
C VAL A 358 -3.33 5.52 4.68
N THR A 359 -4.21 6.29 5.34
CA THR A 359 -5.53 5.80 5.76
C THR A 359 -6.41 5.44 4.56
N ILE A 360 -6.54 6.35 3.59
CA ILE A 360 -7.35 6.11 2.38
C ILE A 360 -6.75 4.96 1.55
N GLY A 361 -5.42 4.96 1.41
CA GLY A 361 -4.73 3.91 0.67
C GLY A 361 -4.89 2.53 1.32
N GLY A 362 -4.86 2.49 2.66
CA GLY A 362 -5.06 1.29 3.44
C GLY A 362 -6.42 0.66 3.25
N GLU A 363 -7.47 1.46 3.31
CA GLU A 363 -8.85 1.01 3.04
C GLU A 363 -9.04 0.54 1.59
N ALA A 364 -8.42 1.22 0.62
CA ALA A 364 -8.61 0.91 -0.79
C ALA A 364 -7.85 -0.35 -1.25
N PHE A 365 -6.61 -0.53 -0.82
CA PHE A 365 -5.70 -1.55 -1.34
C PHE A 365 -4.83 -2.22 -0.25
N GLY A 366 -5.21 -2.12 1.03
CA GLY A 366 -4.48 -2.74 2.14
C GLY A 366 -3.06 -2.19 2.30
N ILE A 367 -2.13 -3.05 2.68
CA ILE A 367 -0.72 -2.68 2.96
C ILE A 367 -0.04 -2.03 1.75
N LEU A 368 -0.32 -2.51 0.53
CA LEU A 368 0.22 -1.92 -0.69
C LEU A 368 -0.34 -0.51 -0.94
N GLY A 369 -1.62 -0.31 -0.65
CA GLY A 369 -2.23 1.01 -0.70
C GLY A 369 -1.60 1.97 0.28
N MET A 370 -1.33 1.55 1.51
CA MET A 370 -0.63 2.37 2.51
C MET A 370 0.75 2.82 2.00
N LEU A 371 1.53 1.89 1.44
CA LEU A 371 2.88 2.17 0.94
C LEU A 371 2.87 3.12 -0.26
N PHE A 372 1.98 2.90 -1.23
CA PHE A 372 2.01 3.64 -2.51
C PHE A 372 1.14 4.90 -2.53
N SER A 373 0.21 5.07 -1.59
CA SER A 373 -0.64 6.27 -1.52
C SER A 373 0.15 7.55 -1.24
N VAL A 374 1.20 7.46 -0.44
CA VAL A 374 2.03 8.63 -0.10
C VAL A 374 2.71 9.24 -1.34
N PRO A 375 3.45 8.48 -2.16
CA PRO A 375 4.02 9.04 -3.39
C PRO A 375 2.97 9.45 -4.42
N VAL A 376 1.80 8.79 -4.48
CA VAL A 376 0.68 9.24 -5.32
C VAL A 376 0.20 10.63 -4.86
N CYS A 377 -0.04 10.79 -3.56
CA CYS A 377 -0.42 12.08 -2.97
C CYS A 377 0.65 13.16 -3.23
N ALA A 378 1.95 12.81 -3.15
CA ALA A 378 3.04 13.73 -3.45
C ALA A 378 3.05 14.22 -4.89
N VAL A 379 2.80 13.32 -5.84
CA VAL A 379 2.66 13.69 -7.27
C VAL A 379 1.46 14.61 -7.46
N LEU A 380 0.29 14.28 -6.89
CA LEU A 380 -0.91 15.12 -7.00
C LEU A 380 -0.69 16.50 -6.38
N HIS A 381 -0.07 16.57 -5.22
CA HIS A 381 0.27 17.85 -4.56
C HIS A 381 1.26 18.69 -5.40
N SER A 382 2.27 18.06 -6.00
CA SER A 382 3.22 18.74 -6.89
C SER A 382 2.54 19.31 -8.13
N LEU A 383 1.61 18.54 -8.74
CA LEU A 383 0.82 19.01 -9.87
C LEU A 383 -0.14 20.15 -9.49
N TYR A 384 -0.74 20.07 -8.30
CA TYR A 384 -1.56 21.15 -7.76
C TYR A 384 -0.77 22.45 -7.59
N LEU A 385 0.42 22.38 -6.98
CA LEU A 385 1.28 23.55 -6.82
C LEU A 385 1.73 24.15 -8.16
N GLU A 386 2.02 23.30 -9.16
CA GLU A 386 2.34 23.78 -10.53
C GLU A 386 1.15 24.49 -11.16
N PHE A 387 -0.06 23.96 -10.97
CA PHE A 387 -1.29 24.58 -11.46
C PHE A 387 -1.53 25.94 -10.81
N MET A 388 -1.40 26.03 -9.49
CA MET A 388 -1.58 27.29 -8.75
C MET A 388 -0.57 28.36 -9.17
N LYS A 389 0.72 28.02 -9.32
CA LYS A 389 1.75 28.95 -9.82
C LYS A 389 1.41 29.47 -11.21
N LYS A 390 0.90 28.63 -12.11
CA LYS A 390 0.48 29.05 -13.47
C LYS A 390 -0.76 29.91 -13.44
N ALA A 391 -1.70 29.70 -12.52
CA ALA A 391 -2.87 30.53 -12.33
C ALA A 391 -2.49 31.93 -11.79
N SER A 392 -1.63 31.99 -10.75
CA SER A 392 -1.14 33.26 -10.19
C SER A 392 -0.29 34.10 -11.18
N ALA A 393 0.41 33.46 -12.11
CA ALA A 393 1.20 34.16 -13.14
C ALA A 393 0.34 34.76 -14.28
N ARG A 394 -0.96 34.48 -14.29
CA ARG A 394 -1.92 35.02 -15.27
C ARG A 394 -2.73 36.19 -14.75
N HIS A 395 -2.66 36.46 -13.45
CA HIS A 395 -3.17 37.65 -12.77
C HIS A 395 -2.03 38.60 -12.39
#